data_486660277d06e4399931641a9a5ac7f1
#
_entry.id   486660277d06e4399931641a9a5ac7f1
#
_cell.length_a   1.000
_cell.length_b   1.000
_cell.length_c   1.000
_cell.angle_alpha   90.00
_cell.angle_beta   90.00
_cell.angle_gamma   90.00
#
_symmetry.space_group_name_H-M   'P 1'
#
loop_
_entity.id
_entity.type
_entity.pdbx_description
1 polymer ?
#
loop_
_entity_poly.entity_id
_entity_poly.type
_entity_poly.pdbx_seq_one_letter_code
_entity_poly.pdbx_strand_id
1 'polypeptide(L)'
;MAEIEHYVDPENKQHPKFVDVKDVVLTLLPKDVQLGGKTETVDMTIGEAVEKKIVDNETLGYFMARIYLFLEKIGIKRDRLRFRQHMDNEMAHYACDCWDAEIKTSYVSHMAFIFFFFLN
;
A
#
# COMPACT_ATOMS: atom_id res chain seq x y z
N MET A 1 15.07 6.07 -1.87
CA MET A 1 13.61 6.03 -1.59
C MET A 1 12.87 6.65 -2.76
N ALA A 2 11.86 6.01 -3.25
CA ALA A 2 11.01 6.52 -4.32
C ALA A 2 9.64 6.90 -3.76
N GLU A 3 9.07 7.99 -4.25
CA GLU A 3 7.78 8.50 -3.79
C GLU A 3 6.89 8.74 -5.00
N ILE A 4 5.66 8.23 -4.93
CA ILE A 4 4.67 8.39 -6.01
C ILE A 4 3.44 9.06 -5.44
N GLU A 5 3.05 10.17 -6.06
CA GLU A 5 1.85 10.90 -5.72
C GLU A 5 0.87 10.81 -6.88
N HIS A 6 -0.35 10.45 -6.60
CA HIS A 6 -1.39 10.35 -7.63
C HIS A 6 -2.65 11.05 -7.18
N TYR A 7 -3.16 11.95 -8.02
CA TYR A 7 -4.39 12.67 -7.75
C TYR A 7 -5.56 11.91 -8.34
N VAL A 8 -6.58 11.68 -7.52
CA VAL A 8 -7.78 10.97 -7.96
C VAL A 8 -9.00 11.89 -7.88
N ASP A 9 -9.99 11.64 -8.74
CA ASP A 9 -11.28 12.31 -8.65
C ASP A 9 -11.98 11.84 -7.39
N PRO A 10 -12.37 12.75 -6.47
CA PRO A 10 -13.06 12.35 -5.22
C PRO A 10 -14.34 11.54 -5.46
N GLU A 11 -14.98 11.73 -6.61
CA GLU A 11 -16.23 11.04 -6.95
C GLU A 11 -16.01 9.74 -7.74
N ASN A 12 -14.79 9.52 -8.25
CA ASN A 12 -14.49 8.33 -9.03
C ASN A 12 -13.07 7.85 -8.75
N LYS A 13 -12.91 7.05 -7.70
CA LYS A 13 -11.64 6.47 -7.29
C LYS A 13 -11.47 5.04 -7.78
N GLN A 14 -12.33 4.57 -8.66
CA GLN A 14 -12.23 3.26 -9.25
C GLN A 14 -11.16 3.23 -10.33
N HIS A 15 -10.58 2.06 -10.54
CA HIS A 15 -9.58 1.87 -11.58
C HIS A 15 -10.02 0.72 -12.50
N PRO A 16 -10.09 0.93 -13.81
CA PRO A 16 -10.62 -0.08 -14.73
C PRO A 16 -9.78 -1.36 -14.78
N LYS A 17 -8.50 -1.28 -14.45
CA LYS A 17 -7.61 -2.45 -14.44
C LYS A 17 -7.48 -3.10 -13.07
N PHE A 18 -8.23 -2.64 -12.08
CA PHE A 18 -8.16 -3.23 -10.75
C PHE A 18 -8.55 -4.71 -10.76
N VAL A 19 -9.48 -5.09 -11.62
CA VAL A 19 -9.89 -6.49 -11.77
C VAL A 19 -8.70 -7.41 -12.12
N ASP A 20 -7.68 -6.89 -12.80
CA ASP A 20 -6.52 -7.69 -13.19
C ASP A 20 -5.60 -8.02 -12.01
N VAL A 21 -5.68 -7.27 -10.91
CA VAL A 21 -4.77 -7.40 -9.76
C VAL A 21 -5.50 -7.71 -8.46
N LYS A 22 -6.82 -7.76 -8.45
CA LYS A 22 -7.60 -7.91 -7.21
C LYS A 22 -7.26 -9.16 -6.40
N ASP A 23 -6.74 -10.20 -7.05
CA ASP A 23 -6.39 -11.47 -6.40
C ASP A 23 -4.93 -11.52 -5.93
N VAL A 24 -4.16 -10.45 -6.12
CA VAL A 24 -2.78 -10.38 -5.64
C VAL A 24 -2.79 -10.26 -4.12
N VAL A 25 -2.05 -11.17 -3.46
CA VAL A 25 -1.95 -11.19 -2.01
C VAL A 25 -0.80 -10.31 -1.55
N LEU A 26 -1.08 -9.37 -0.66
CA LEU A 26 -0.09 -8.48 -0.09
C LEU A 26 0.01 -8.69 1.42
N THR A 27 1.20 -8.43 1.96
CA THR A 27 1.45 -8.40 3.41
C THR A 27 1.29 -6.97 3.87
N LEU A 28 0.28 -6.70 4.69
CA LEU A 28 -0.12 -5.36 5.08
C LEU A 28 0.09 -5.12 6.58
N LEU A 29 0.54 -3.93 6.92
CA LEU A 29 0.59 -3.43 8.29
C LEU A 29 -0.34 -2.20 8.36
N PRO A 30 -1.65 -2.41 8.64
CA PRO A 30 -2.61 -1.32 8.69
C PRO A 30 -2.37 -0.37 9.86
N LYS A 31 -2.86 0.87 9.74
CA LYS A 31 -2.72 1.86 10.81
C LYS A 31 -3.42 1.45 12.11
N ASP A 32 -4.53 0.72 12.02
CA ASP A 32 -5.27 0.27 13.21
C ASP A 32 -4.44 -0.67 14.07
N VAL A 33 -3.64 -1.55 13.44
CA VAL A 33 -2.72 -2.44 14.14
C VAL A 33 -1.62 -1.61 14.81
N GLN A 34 -1.09 -0.61 14.12
CA GLN A 34 -0.04 0.27 14.65
C GLN A 34 -0.55 1.11 15.84
N LEU A 35 -1.80 1.58 15.78
CA LEU A 35 -2.41 2.32 16.87
C LEU A 35 -2.49 1.50 18.16
N GLY A 36 -2.64 0.18 18.03
CA GLY A 36 -2.61 -0.72 19.18
C GLY A 36 -1.21 -1.05 19.70
N GLY A 37 -0.17 -0.42 19.15
CA GLY A 37 1.22 -0.67 19.55
C GLY A 37 1.78 -1.96 19.00
N LYS A 38 1.13 -2.59 18.05
CA LYS A 38 1.54 -3.86 17.46
C LYS A 38 2.19 -3.65 16.10
N THR A 39 3.00 -4.63 15.68
CA THR A 39 3.65 -4.65 14.37
C THR A 39 3.29 -5.92 13.59
N GLU A 40 2.20 -6.58 13.96
CA GLU A 40 1.75 -7.78 13.29
C GLU A 40 1.16 -7.44 11.92
N THR A 41 1.64 -8.15 10.89
CA THR A 41 1.13 -7.98 9.54
C THR A 41 -0.01 -8.95 9.27
N VAL A 42 -0.86 -8.60 8.31
CA VAL A 42 -1.90 -9.48 7.81
C VAL A 42 -1.73 -9.69 6.31
N ASP A 43 -1.93 -10.91 5.86
CA ASP A 43 -1.90 -11.24 4.43
C ASP A 43 -3.34 -11.28 3.91
N MET A 44 -3.59 -10.52 2.84
CA MET A 44 -4.90 -10.55 2.19
C MET A 44 -4.78 -10.13 0.74
N THR A 45 -5.76 -10.48 -0.07
CA THR A 45 -5.80 -9.97 -1.45
C THR A 45 -6.06 -8.49 -1.44
N ILE A 46 -5.53 -7.79 -2.44
CA ILE A 46 -5.76 -6.34 -2.55
C ILE A 46 -7.25 -6.04 -2.79
N GLY A 47 -7.97 -6.94 -3.44
CA GLY A 47 -9.42 -6.82 -3.59
C GLY A 47 -10.15 -6.81 -2.26
N GLU A 48 -9.79 -7.73 -1.36
CA GLU A 48 -10.34 -7.78 -0.01
C GLU A 48 -9.98 -6.54 0.79
N ALA A 49 -8.74 -6.08 0.68
CA ALA A 49 -8.28 -4.90 1.40
C ALA A 49 -9.06 -3.64 1.01
N VAL A 50 -9.36 -3.48 -0.29
CA VAL A 50 -10.16 -2.36 -0.78
C VAL A 50 -11.63 -2.51 -0.35
N GLU A 51 -12.17 -3.72 -0.44
CA GLU A 51 -13.55 -3.99 -0.04
C GLU A 51 -13.78 -3.68 1.43
N LYS A 52 -12.85 -4.03 2.29
CA LYS A 52 -12.92 -3.78 3.74
C LYS A 52 -12.48 -2.35 4.12
N LYS A 53 -12.15 -1.52 3.15
CA LYS A 53 -11.68 -0.15 3.35
C LYS A 53 -10.38 -0.05 4.17
N ILE A 54 -9.57 -1.09 4.18
CA ILE A 54 -8.22 -1.05 4.74
C ILE A 54 -7.35 -0.21 3.80
N VAL A 55 -7.50 -0.42 2.49
CA VAL A 55 -6.96 0.46 1.45
C VAL A 55 -8.11 1.33 0.95
N ASP A 56 -7.91 2.62 0.88
CA ASP A 56 -8.99 3.59 0.68
C ASP A 56 -9.75 3.40 -0.63
N ASN A 57 -9.07 3.04 -1.72
CA ASN A 57 -9.72 2.98 -3.03
C ASN A 57 -9.01 2.02 -3.99
N GLU A 58 -9.69 1.72 -5.11
CA GLU A 58 -9.17 0.81 -6.13
C GLU A 58 -7.92 1.33 -6.83
N THR A 59 -7.83 2.64 -7.06
CA THR A 59 -6.67 3.23 -7.73
C THR A 59 -5.42 3.02 -6.90
N LEU A 60 -5.48 3.31 -5.61
CA LEU A 60 -4.38 3.05 -4.69
C LEU A 60 -4.04 1.57 -4.64
N GLY A 61 -5.05 0.72 -4.52
CA GLY A 61 -4.86 -0.73 -4.50
C GLY A 61 -4.19 -1.25 -5.77
N TYR A 62 -4.61 -0.74 -6.92
CA TYR A 62 -4.00 -1.12 -8.20
C TYR A 62 -2.50 -0.81 -8.22
N PHE A 63 -2.11 0.40 -7.81
CA PHE A 63 -0.70 0.77 -7.81
C PHE A 63 0.11 -0.03 -6.79
N MET A 64 -0.44 -0.29 -5.62
CA MET A 64 0.22 -1.14 -4.62
C MET A 64 0.50 -2.53 -5.18
N ALA A 65 -0.50 -3.15 -5.81
CA ALA A 65 -0.36 -4.46 -6.41
C ALA A 65 0.66 -4.45 -7.56
N ARG A 66 0.65 -3.42 -8.40
CA ARG A 66 1.61 -3.29 -9.51
C ARG A 66 3.05 -3.20 -9.00
N ILE A 67 3.26 -2.47 -7.93
CA ILE A 67 4.59 -2.35 -7.34
C ILE A 67 5.02 -3.64 -6.70
N TYR A 68 4.12 -4.35 -6.02
CA TYR A 68 4.42 -5.69 -5.51
C TYR A 68 4.89 -6.61 -6.64
N LEU A 69 4.16 -6.64 -7.75
CA LEU A 69 4.50 -7.48 -8.90
C LEU A 69 5.85 -7.08 -9.51
N PHE A 70 6.13 -5.79 -9.58
CA PHE A 70 7.41 -5.29 -10.07
C PHE A 70 8.56 -5.73 -9.16
N LEU A 71 8.41 -5.56 -7.84
CA LEU A 71 9.45 -5.94 -6.88
C LEU A 71 9.69 -7.45 -6.90
N GLU A 72 8.63 -8.23 -7.01
CA GLU A 72 8.75 -9.69 -7.15
C GLU A 72 9.52 -10.06 -8.42
N LYS A 73 9.24 -9.38 -9.51
CA LYS A 73 9.90 -9.61 -10.81
C LYS A 73 11.40 -9.35 -10.77
N ILE A 74 11.84 -8.36 -10.00
CA ILE A 74 13.27 -8.05 -9.85
C ILE A 74 13.96 -8.89 -8.78
N GLY A 75 13.25 -9.84 -8.18
CA GLY A 75 13.85 -10.83 -7.28
C GLY A 75 13.63 -10.56 -5.78
N ILE A 76 12.83 -9.60 -5.40
CA ILE A 76 12.50 -9.37 -3.99
C ILE A 76 11.53 -10.45 -3.53
N LYS A 77 11.89 -11.16 -2.48
CA LYS A 77 11.05 -12.24 -1.94
C LYS A 77 9.89 -11.66 -1.13
N ARG A 78 8.74 -12.32 -1.21
CA ARG A 78 7.53 -11.89 -0.52
C ARG A 78 7.72 -11.77 0.99
N ASP A 79 8.49 -12.65 1.62
CA ASP A 79 8.74 -12.63 3.06
C ASP A 79 9.58 -11.44 3.52
N ARG A 80 10.19 -10.72 2.57
CA ARG A 80 10.96 -9.52 2.86
C ARG A 80 10.24 -8.23 2.50
N LEU A 81 9.01 -8.31 2.02
CA LEU A 81 8.25 -7.17 1.54
C LEU A 81 6.97 -7.03 2.36
N ARG A 82 6.74 -5.83 2.88
CA ARG A 82 5.47 -5.49 3.52
C ARG A 82 5.04 -4.09 3.09
N PHE A 83 3.74 -3.83 3.17
CA PHE A 83 3.17 -2.51 2.94
C PHE A 83 2.68 -1.96 4.27
N ARG A 84 3.23 -0.82 4.68
CA ARG A 84 2.88 -0.16 5.94
C ARG A 84 2.01 1.06 5.64
N GLN A 85 0.86 1.12 6.27
CA GLN A 85 -0.01 2.29 6.15
C GLN A 85 0.52 3.43 7.00
N HIS A 86 0.54 4.65 6.43
CA HIS A 86 0.90 5.83 7.20
C HIS A 86 -0.19 6.13 8.24
N MET A 87 0.25 6.59 9.41
CA MET A 87 -0.64 7.11 10.43
C MET A 87 -1.16 8.48 9.98
N ASP A 88 -2.30 8.90 10.52
CA ASP A 88 -2.92 10.17 10.12
C ASP A 88 -1.98 11.37 10.33
N ASN A 89 -1.13 11.33 11.36
CA ASN A 89 -0.16 12.39 11.62
C ASN A 89 1.07 12.37 10.70
N GLU A 90 1.24 11.32 9.90
CA GLU A 90 2.34 11.19 8.95
C GLU A 90 1.96 11.66 7.55
N MET A 91 0.67 11.81 7.29
CA MET A 91 0.16 12.18 5.96
C MET A 91 0.01 13.69 5.81
N ALA A 92 0.15 14.16 4.56
CA ALA A 92 -0.27 15.50 4.21
C ALA A 92 -1.79 15.61 4.42
N HIS A 93 -2.26 16.77 4.87
CA HIS A 93 -3.68 16.98 5.21
C HIS A 93 -4.65 16.75 4.02
N TYR A 94 -4.15 16.84 2.80
CA TYR A 94 -4.94 16.64 1.59
C TYR A 94 -4.88 15.21 1.04
N ALA A 95 -4.09 14.35 1.66
CA ALA A 95 -3.99 12.95 1.24
C ALA A 95 -5.15 12.14 1.81
N CYS A 96 -5.74 11.26 1.01
CA CYS A 96 -6.82 10.38 1.47
C CYS A 96 -6.26 9.08 2.06
N ASP A 97 -5.11 8.63 1.60
CA ASP A 97 -4.44 7.45 2.13
C ASP A 97 -3.00 7.43 1.64
N CYS A 98 -2.13 6.76 2.38
CA CYS A 98 -0.72 6.66 2.03
C CYS A 98 -0.13 5.35 2.56
N TRP A 99 0.59 4.66 1.71
CA TRP A 99 1.24 3.40 2.05
C TRP A 99 2.70 3.40 1.62
N ASP A 100 3.56 2.78 2.43
CA ASP A 100 4.95 2.50 2.09
C ASP A 100 5.11 1.05 1.69
N ALA A 101 5.85 0.78 0.62
CA ALA A 101 6.40 -0.55 0.37
C ALA A 101 7.75 -0.62 1.07
N GLU A 102 7.87 -1.47 2.06
CA GLU A 102 9.08 -1.64 2.85
C GLU A 102 9.76 -2.98 2.53
N ILE A 103 11.06 -2.92 2.28
CA ILE A 103 11.87 -4.10 1.97
C ILE A 103 12.86 -4.31 3.11
N LYS A 104 12.84 -5.50 3.71
CA LYS A 104 13.81 -5.87 4.75
C LYS A 104 15.12 -6.30 4.11
N THR A 105 16.21 -5.65 4.48
CA THR A 105 17.55 -5.99 3.99
C THR A 105 18.43 -6.45 5.14
N SER A 106 19.60 -7.04 4.80
CA SER A 106 20.53 -7.53 5.81
C SER A 106 21.28 -6.43 6.55
N TYR A 107 21.38 -5.23 5.98
CA TYR A 107 22.13 -4.12 6.58
C TYR A 107 21.24 -3.00 7.08
N VAL A 108 20.15 -2.76 6.39
CA VAL A 108 19.18 -1.73 6.72
C VAL A 108 17.86 -2.43 6.97
N SER A 109 17.21 -2.12 8.08
CA SER A 109 15.96 -2.79 8.42
C SER A 109 14.89 -2.59 7.36
N HIS A 110 14.88 -1.43 6.69
CA HIS A 110 13.88 -1.14 5.66
C HIS A 110 14.40 -0.21 4.58
N MET A 111 13.99 -0.49 3.33
CA MET A 111 13.98 0.48 2.24
C MET A 111 12.52 0.74 1.92
N ALA A 112 12.15 2.00 1.69
CA ALA A 112 10.75 2.36 1.51
C ALA A 112 10.46 2.97 0.16
N PHE A 113 9.35 2.54 -0.45
CA PHE A 113 8.68 3.24 -1.54
C PHE A 113 7.38 3.79 -0.98
N ILE A 114 7.12 5.08 -1.17
CA ILE A 114 5.98 5.77 -0.58
C ILE A 114 4.94 6.08 -1.65
N PHE A 115 3.67 5.79 -1.38
CA PHE A 115 2.56 6.03 -2.28
C PHE A 115 1.56 6.98 -1.64
N PHE A 116 1.37 8.14 -2.25
CA PHE A 116 0.40 9.13 -1.81
C PHE A 116 -0.75 9.24 -2.80
N PHE A 117 -1.97 9.29 -2.30
CA PHE A 117 -3.14 9.53 -3.11
C PHE A 117 -3.90 10.72 -2.54
N PHE A 118 -4.10 11.71 -3.39
CA PHE A 118 -4.70 12.97 -3.01
C PHE A 118 -6.09 13.13 -3.58
N LEU A 119 -6.96 13.79 -2.82
CA LEU A 119 -8.27 14.21 -3.31
C LEU A 119 -8.12 15.55 -4.00
N ASN A 120 -8.74 15.68 -5.15
CA ASN A 120 -8.80 16.95 -5.88
C ASN A 120 -9.98 17.78 -5.40
#